data_0650d25e93644851b17e84a4ba07ebe2
#
_entry.id   0650d25e93644851b17e84a4ba07ebe2
#
_cell.length_a   1.000
_cell.length_b   1.000
_cell.length_c   1.000
_cell.angle_alpha   90.00
_cell.angle_beta   90.00
_cell.angle_gamma   90.00
#
_symmetry.space_group_name_H-M   'P 1'
#
loop_
_entity.id
_entity.type
_entity.pdbx_description
1 polymer ?
#
loop_
_entity_poly.entity_id
_entity_poly.type
_entity_poly.pdbx_seq_one_letter_code
_entity_poly.pdbx_strand_id
1 'polypeptide(L)'
;VKSFKGKKVLVMGLGLHGGALSVVKWLLRHGAIITITDLKTKAQLKTSLEEISKLRGAKKIKYSLGGHDIADFIDQDLIIQNPAVPKNNKFLNKARQNNISIVNEAVMFFGLYPGSSIGVTGTRGKSTIATLIHKILKTTIKTNVVAGNIATHPMFDVLGSLKVNSLPVIELSSWHLEIMDNYKVSPHIAVVTNVLNDHLNRYKNFAEYKEAKQFILKHQVKRDKAVLNADNTASKSFAKSAEAQVYFYSLKKKVKGTYLKNNTSTSLSTGKIYFNNGKKNILVMTTDNIKLLGKHNLSNILAAITVAKLAGISNKNITKAVNKFKGVAYRLEHKGNIDGLDIYNDSTSTTPDATLAAIQAMGKRKILLIAGGEDKQLDYDKLAKQIKTKVKYLILLSGSGSDKLKKKLNKINYPKNKIITEVASLKKACQIAWQNKEKGEVLLFSPAAASFNMFKNEFDRARQFDALIYDRQKKKK
;
A
#
# COMPACT_ATOMS: atom_id res chain seq x y z
N VAL A 1 -6.11 0.31 -27.87
CA VAL A 1 -5.11 0.02 -28.94
C VAL A 1 -5.19 -1.45 -29.25
N LYS A 2 -5.66 -1.82 -30.45
CA LYS A 2 -5.81 -3.24 -30.87
C LYS A 2 -4.45 -3.94 -31.08
N SER A 3 -3.38 -3.21 -31.36
CA SER A 3 -2.02 -3.73 -31.52
C SER A 3 -0.99 -2.68 -31.15
N PHE A 4 0.12 -3.11 -30.56
CA PHE A 4 1.28 -2.25 -30.22
C PHE A 4 2.45 -2.43 -31.21
N LYS A 5 2.34 -3.37 -32.17
CA LYS A 5 3.39 -3.63 -33.15
C LYS A 5 3.66 -2.38 -33.99
N GLY A 6 4.90 -1.91 -33.96
CA GLY A 6 5.36 -0.71 -34.67
C GLY A 6 4.94 0.62 -34.04
N LYS A 7 4.16 0.63 -32.95
CA LYS A 7 3.76 1.87 -32.27
C LYS A 7 4.93 2.47 -31.52
N LYS A 8 5.13 3.79 -31.66
CA LYS A 8 6.10 4.58 -30.91
C LYS A 8 5.53 4.89 -29.53
N VAL A 9 6.15 4.35 -28.47
CA VAL A 9 5.67 4.49 -27.08
C VAL A 9 6.77 5.07 -26.22
N LEU A 10 6.48 6.23 -25.63
CA LEU A 10 7.34 6.84 -24.61
C LEU A 10 6.95 6.35 -23.21
N VAL A 11 7.90 5.79 -22.49
CA VAL A 11 7.74 5.46 -21.06
C VAL A 11 8.43 6.55 -20.23
N MET A 12 7.64 7.42 -19.60
CA MET A 12 8.12 8.52 -18.78
C MET A 12 8.19 8.11 -17.30
N GLY A 13 9.43 8.00 -16.80
CA GLY A 13 9.71 7.58 -15.42
C GLY A 13 9.76 6.06 -15.26
N LEU A 14 10.92 5.46 -15.57
CA LEU A 14 11.17 4.02 -15.35
C LEU A 14 11.08 3.66 -13.85
N GLY A 15 11.59 4.54 -13.01
CA GLY A 15 11.55 4.39 -11.56
C GLY A 15 12.27 3.15 -11.02
N LEU A 16 12.06 2.87 -9.71
CA LEU A 16 12.76 1.80 -8.99
C LEU A 16 11.83 0.71 -8.44
N HIS A 17 10.51 0.85 -8.62
CA HIS A 17 9.51 -0.03 -7.99
C HIS A 17 8.90 -1.09 -8.94
N GLY A 18 9.43 -1.22 -10.15
CA GLY A 18 9.07 -2.31 -11.07
C GLY A 18 7.82 -2.08 -11.92
N GLY A 19 6.93 -1.12 -11.61
CA GLY A 19 5.71 -0.88 -12.38
C GLY A 19 5.99 -0.57 -13.85
N ALA A 20 6.73 0.52 -14.13
CA ALA A 20 7.11 0.88 -15.50
C ALA A 20 7.99 -0.18 -16.18
N LEU A 21 8.86 -0.86 -15.43
CA LEU A 21 9.66 -1.98 -15.94
C LEU A 21 8.77 -3.11 -16.46
N SER A 22 7.70 -3.47 -15.76
CA SER A 22 6.75 -4.50 -16.21
C SER A 22 6.02 -4.09 -17.49
N VAL A 23 5.68 -2.80 -17.59
CA VAL A 23 5.12 -2.21 -18.83
C VAL A 23 6.11 -2.31 -19.99
N VAL A 24 7.37 -1.95 -19.80
CA VAL A 24 8.43 -2.07 -20.82
C VAL A 24 8.59 -3.52 -21.28
N LYS A 25 8.64 -4.47 -20.34
CA LYS A 25 8.71 -5.91 -20.64
C LYS A 25 7.52 -6.35 -21.50
N TRP A 26 6.33 -5.87 -21.19
CA TRP A 26 5.12 -6.19 -21.94
C TRP A 26 5.13 -5.56 -23.34
N LEU A 27 5.47 -4.28 -23.46
CA LEU A 27 5.55 -3.56 -24.73
C LEU A 27 6.55 -4.19 -25.72
N LEU A 28 7.73 -4.58 -25.24
CA LEU A 28 8.73 -5.29 -26.05
C LEU A 28 8.17 -6.59 -26.66
N ARG A 29 7.45 -7.39 -25.85
CA ARG A 29 6.81 -8.63 -26.30
C ARG A 29 5.73 -8.38 -27.37
N HIS A 30 5.14 -7.17 -27.38
CA HIS A 30 4.08 -6.79 -28.31
C HIS A 30 4.58 -5.93 -29.48
N GLY A 31 5.91 -5.82 -29.64
CA GLY A 31 6.55 -5.23 -30.82
C GLY A 31 6.49 -3.69 -30.88
N ALA A 32 6.32 -3.01 -29.77
CA ALA A 32 6.38 -1.55 -29.71
C ALA A 32 7.81 -1.02 -29.95
N ILE A 33 7.91 0.18 -30.50
CA ILE A 33 9.15 0.98 -30.58
C ILE A 33 9.17 1.85 -29.33
N ILE A 34 10.15 1.61 -28.44
CA ILE A 34 10.13 2.17 -27.09
C ILE A 34 11.20 3.24 -26.91
N THR A 35 10.79 4.39 -26.39
CA THR A 35 11.67 5.38 -25.78
C THR A 35 11.45 5.40 -24.27
N ILE A 36 12.52 5.37 -23.48
CA ILE A 36 12.46 5.49 -22.01
C ILE A 36 13.13 6.79 -21.60
N THR A 37 12.39 7.61 -20.83
CA THR A 37 12.96 8.85 -20.27
C THR A 37 12.75 8.88 -18.75
N ASP A 38 13.80 9.32 -18.01
CA ASP A 38 13.76 9.45 -16.55
C ASP A 38 14.69 10.58 -16.08
N LEU A 39 14.32 11.31 -15.04
CA LEU A 39 15.18 12.29 -14.37
C LEU A 39 16.40 11.66 -13.70
N LYS A 40 16.29 10.38 -13.36
CA LYS A 40 17.38 9.60 -12.78
C LYS A 40 18.41 9.24 -13.82
N THR A 41 19.68 9.28 -13.39
CA THR A 41 20.81 8.88 -14.22
C THR A 41 20.86 7.36 -14.46
N LYS A 42 21.66 6.95 -15.45
CA LYS A 42 21.93 5.53 -15.74
C LYS A 42 22.42 4.77 -14.50
N ALA A 43 23.28 5.37 -13.70
CA ALA A 43 23.79 4.78 -12.47
C ALA A 43 22.68 4.52 -11.43
N GLN A 44 21.77 5.48 -11.26
CA GLN A 44 20.64 5.35 -10.34
C GLN A 44 19.61 4.30 -10.78
N LEU A 45 19.48 4.05 -12.09
CA LEU A 45 18.55 3.07 -12.67
C LEU A 45 19.21 1.72 -12.99
N LYS A 46 20.47 1.50 -12.60
CA LYS A 46 21.30 0.35 -12.97
C LYS A 46 20.53 -0.98 -12.92
N THR A 47 19.87 -1.28 -11.79
CA THR A 47 19.14 -2.55 -11.60
C THR A 47 18.02 -2.74 -12.63
N SER A 48 17.21 -1.70 -12.88
CA SER A 48 16.11 -1.77 -13.87
C SER A 48 16.65 -1.91 -15.29
N LEU A 49 17.74 -1.23 -15.62
CA LEU A 49 18.38 -1.29 -16.93
C LEU A 49 19.05 -2.64 -17.18
N GLU A 50 19.67 -3.24 -16.19
CA GLU A 50 20.25 -4.61 -16.27
C GLU A 50 19.15 -5.66 -16.51
N GLU A 51 17.97 -5.50 -15.92
CA GLU A 51 16.85 -6.39 -16.21
C GLU A 51 16.33 -6.21 -17.64
N ILE A 52 16.22 -4.96 -18.11
CA ILE A 52 15.80 -4.67 -19.48
C ILE A 52 16.80 -5.23 -20.50
N SER A 53 18.11 -5.06 -20.27
CA SER A 53 19.17 -5.48 -21.21
C SER A 53 19.14 -6.98 -21.55
N LYS A 54 18.58 -7.81 -20.66
CA LYS A 54 18.41 -9.25 -20.84
C LYS A 54 17.23 -9.61 -21.75
N LEU A 55 16.38 -8.66 -22.13
CA LEU A 55 15.18 -8.91 -22.90
C LEU A 55 15.46 -8.91 -24.41
N ARG A 56 14.78 -9.76 -25.14
CA ARG A 56 14.80 -9.74 -26.60
C ARG A 56 14.27 -8.39 -27.12
N GLY A 57 15.02 -7.72 -27.97
CA GLY A 57 14.66 -6.41 -28.54
C GLY A 57 15.14 -5.21 -27.71
N ALA A 58 15.71 -5.39 -26.53
CA ALA A 58 16.18 -4.31 -25.66
C ALA A 58 17.19 -3.37 -26.34
N LYS A 59 18.03 -3.86 -27.28
CA LYS A 59 19.02 -3.06 -28.03
C LYS A 59 18.37 -1.95 -28.88
N LYS A 60 17.05 -2.06 -29.18
CA LYS A 60 16.30 -1.08 -29.98
C LYS A 60 15.65 0.02 -29.16
N ILE A 61 15.76 -0.03 -27.82
CA ILE A 61 15.18 0.99 -26.94
C ILE A 61 16.05 2.24 -26.97
N LYS A 62 15.43 3.39 -27.23
CA LYS A 62 16.04 4.70 -27.03
C LYS A 62 15.97 5.10 -25.56
N TYR A 63 17.05 5.66 -25.02
CA TYR A 63 17.14 6.11 -23.62
C TYR A 63 17.49 7.57 -23.55
N SER A 64 16.70 8.36 -22.78
CA SER A 64 16.96 9.75 -22.41
C SER A 64 16.95 9.83 -20.87
N LEU A 65 18.12 9.65 -20.24
CA LEU A 65 18.27 9.50 -18.80
C LEU A 65 19.06 10.66 -18.18
N GLY A 66 18.71 11.05 -16.95
CA GLY A 66 19.27 12.20 -16.25
C GLY A 66 18.58 13.52 -16.64
N GLY A 67 17.49 13.44 -17.39
CA GLY A 67 16.69 14.57 -17.86
C GLY A 67 15.67 14.13 -18.89
N HIS A 68 14.90 15.09 -19.39
CA HIS A 68 13.92 14.86 -20.46
C HIS A 68 14.23 15.75 -21.66
N ASP A 69 14.17 15.18 -22.86
CA ASP A 69 14.26 15.91 -24.12
C ASP A 69 12.84 16.15 -24.66
N ILE A 70 12.52 17.39 -25.04
CA ILE A 70 11.20 17.74 -25.56
C ILE A 70 10.87 17.02 -26.86
N ALA A 71 11.89 16.70 -27.68
CA ALA A 71 11.73 15.95 -28.91
C ALA A 71 11.14 14.55 -28.70
N ASP A 72 11.44 13.92 -27.56
CA ASP A 72 10.87 12.63 -27.20
C ASP A 72 9.35 12.67 -26.93
N PHE A 73 8.77 13.87 -26.75
CA PHE A 73 7.37 14.07 -26.38
C PHE A 73 6.47 14.53 -27.54
N ILE A 74 7.01 14.70 -28.75
CA ILE A 74 6.24 15.24 -29.87
C ILE A 74 6.03 14.26 -31.02
N ASP A 75 6.77 13.15 -31.04
CA ASP A 75 6.70 12.12 -32.08
C ASP A 75 6.44 10.74 -31.43
N GLN A 76 5.30 10.60 -30.81
CA GLN A 76 4.86 9.35 -30.16
C GLN A 76 3.41 9.03 -30.49
N ASP A 77 3.07 7.76 -30.60
CA ASP A 77 1.67 7.31 -30.65
C ASP A 77 1.03 7.32 -29.25
N LEU A 78 1.84 7.09 -28.21
CA LEU A 78 1.37 6.96 -26.83
C LEU A 78 2.47 7.32 -25.84
N ILE A 79 2.10 8.02 -24.76
CA ILE A 79 2.97 8.24 -23.61
C ILE A 79 2.41 7.50 -22.40
N ILE A 80 3.24 6.67 -21.76
CA ILE A 80 2.90 6.01 -20.50
C ILE A 80 3.66 6.72 -19.39
N GLN A 81 2.94 7.56 -18.62
CA GLN A 81 3.54 8.29 -17.53
C GLN A 81 3.54 7.48 -16.23
N ASN A 82 4.64 7.53 -15.51
CA ASN A 82 4.67 7.07 -14.13
C ASN A 82 3.69 7.89 -13.28
N PRO A 83 2.88 7.26 -12.42
CA PRO A 83 1.91 7.97 -11.57
C PRO A 83 2.50 9.10 -10.72
N ALA A 84 3.79 9.02 -10.37
CA ALA A 84 4.47 10.05 -9.58
C ALA A 84 4.74 11.35 -10.36
N VAL A 85 4.66 11.34 -11.69
CA VAL A 85 4.86 12.55 -12.52
C VAL A 85 3.71 13.52 -12.28
N PRO A 86 3.99 14.81 -11.96
CA PRO A 86 2.95 15.81 -11.76
C PRO A 86 2.10 16.08 -13.02
N LYS A 87 0.80 16.40 -12.83
CA LYS A 87 -0.11 16.73 -13.94
C LYS A 87 0.41 17.92 -14.77
N ASN A 88 0.89 18.97 -14.12
CA ASN A 88 1.42 20.19 -14.74
C ASN A 88 2.90 20.05 -15.07
N ASN A 89 3.24 19.03 -15.86
CA ASN A 89 4.59 18.82 -16.35
C ASN A 89 4.72 19.42 -17.76
N LYS A 90 5.73 20.26 -17.98
CA LYS A 90 5.94 20.99 -19.26
C LYS A 90 6.05 20.06 -20.46
N PHE A 91 6.69 18.91 -20.30
CA PHE A 91 6.86 17.92 -21.37
C PHE A 91 5.52 17.24 -21.71
N LEU A 92 4.73 16.87 -20.70
CA LEU A 92 3.39 16.31 -20.91
C LEU A 92 2.41 17.33 -21.49
N ASN A 93 2.57 18.62 -21.14
CA ASN A 93 1.79 19.70 -21.76
C ASN A 93 2.11 19.82 -23.25
N LYS A 94 3.40 19.72 -23.64
CA LYS A 94 3.79 19.71 -25.05
C LYS A 94 3.21 18.52 -25.81
N ALA A 95 3.21 17.34 -25.21
CA ALA A 95 2.59 16.16 -25.80
C ALA A 95 1.06 16.34 -26.00
N ARG A 96 0.35 16.94 -25.04
CA ARG A 96 -1.09 17.27 -25.19
C ARG A 96 -1.35 18.25 -26.32
N GLN A 97 -0.48 19.27 -26.51
CA GLN A 97 -0.57 20.21 -27.63
C GLN A 97 -0.41 19.51 -28.98
N ASN A 98 0.29 18.38 -29.03
CA ASN A 98 0.45 17.55 -30.22
C ASN A 98 -0.56 16.40 -30.27
N ASN A 99 -1.65 16.45 -29.51
CA ASN A 99 -2.73 15.44 -29.46
C ASN A 99 -2.25 14.02 -29.12
N ILE A 100 -1.13 13.88 -28.43
CA ILE A 100 -0.59 12.57 -28.02
C ILE A 100 -1.32 12.08 -26.78
N SER A 101 -1.83 10.86 -26.84
CA SER A 101 -2.50 10.22 -25.70
C SER A 101 -1.52 9.95 -24.56
N ILE A 102 -1.88 10.34 -23.33
CA ILE A 102 -1.07 10.17 -22.13
C ILE A 102 -1.84 9.31 -21.13
N VAL A 103 -1.39 8.08 -20.91
CA VAL A 103 -1.99 7.11 -19.99
C VAL A 103 -1.04 6.77 -18.85
N ASN A 104 -1.53 6.01 -17.88
CA ASN A 104 -0.68 5.29 -16.92
C ASN A 104 -0.89 3.78 -17.05
N GLU A 105 -0.11 3.00 -16.29
CA GLU A 105 -0.23 1.55 -16.29
C GLU A 105 -1.64 1.05 -15.92
N ALA A 106 -2.36 1.75 -15.05
CA ALA A 106 -3.71 1.35 -14.66
C ALA A 106 -4.72 1.53 -15.81
N VAL A 107 -4.71 2.68 -16.51
CA VAL A 107 -5.56 2.90 -17.68
C VAL A 107 -5.33 1.82 -18.73
N MET A 108 -4.06 1.50 -19.01
CA MET A 108 -3.72 0.44 -19.96
C MET A 108 -4.21 -0.94 -19.49
N PHE A 109 -3.98 -1.26 -18.21
CA PHE A 109 -4.41 -2.54 -17.64
C PHE A 109 -5.92 -2.75 -17.77
N PHE A 110 -6.71 -1.76 -17.36
CA PHE A 110 -8.18 -1.84 -17.46
C PHE A 110 -8.68 -1.82 -18.91
N GLY A 111 -7.97 -1.15 -19.81
CA GLY A 111 -8.28 -1.18 -21.26
C GLY A 111 -7.96 -2.50 -21.94
N LEU A 112 -6.97 -3.23 -21.46
CA LEU A 112 -6.54 -4.52 -21.99
C LEU A 112 -7.25 -5.71 -21.33
N TYR A 113 -7.77 -5.54 -20.12
CA TYR A 113 -8.55 -6.57 -19.43
C TYR A 113 -10.04 -6.21 -19.38
N PRO A 114 -10.89 -6.81 -20.23
CA PRO A 114 -12.31 -6.47 -20.33
C PRO A 114 -13.17 -7.13 -19.24
N GLY A 115 -12.61 -8.00 -18.42
CA GLY A 115 -13.34 -8.71 -17.36
C GLY A 115 -13.63 -7.84 -16.14
N SER A 116 -14.44 -8.37 -15.23
CA SER A 116 -14.74 -7.71 -13.97
C SER A 116 -13.49 -7.59 -13.09
N SER A 117 -13.37 -6.48 -12.39
CA SER A 117 -12.19 -6.16 -11.58
C SER A 117 -12.56 -5.51 -10.23
N ILE A 118 -11.68 -5.63 -9.26
CA ILE A 118 -11.77 -4.99 -7.94
C ILE A 118 -10.66 -3.97 -7.82
N GLY A 119 -11.00 -2.71 -7.55
CA GLY A 119 -10.04 -1.66 -7.25
C GLY A 119 -10.05 -1.31 -5.77
N VAL A 120 -8.86 -1.18 -5.15
CA VAL A 120 -8.74 -0.82 -3.74
C VAL A 120 -7.91 0.45 -3.61
N THR A 121 -8.50 1.51 -3.04
CA THR A 121 -7.82 2.77 -2.74
C THR A 121 -8.05 3.22 -1.30
N GLY A 122 -7.35 4.26 -0.91
CA GLY A 122 -7.43 4.92 0.39
C GLY A 122 -6.06 5.39 0.87
N THR A 123 -6.01 6.01 2.05
CA THR A 123 -4.72 6.46 2.61
C THR A 123 -3.96 5.28 3.20
N ARG A 124 -4.59 4.49 4.07
CA ARG A 124 -3.99 3.33 4.76
C ARG A 124 -4.80 2.06 4.53
N GLY A 125 -4.16 0.89 4.64
CA GLY A 125 -4.84 -0.40 4.59
C GLY A 125 -5.02 -1.01 3.19
N LYS A 126 -4.73 -0.30 2.11
CA LYS A 126 -4.89 -0.75 0.71
C LYS A 126 -4.30 -2.14 0.46
N SER A 127 -3.00 -2.31 0.68
CA SER A 127 -2.28 -3.56 0.40
C SER A 127 -2.80 -4.72 1.25
N THR A 128 -3.12 -4.46 2.53
CA THR A 128 -3.69 -5.47 3.42
C THR A 128 -5.05 -5.95 2.91
N ILE A 129 -5.94 -5.01 2.53
CA ILE A 129 -7.27 -5.34 2.01
C ILE A 129 -7.14 -6.05 0.65
N ALA A 130 -6.34 -5.52 -0.28
CA ALA A 130 -6.16 -6.12 -1.60
C ALA A 130 -5.61 -7.56 -1.49
N THR A 131 -4.58 -7.77 -0.67
CA THR A 131 -3.99 -9.10 -0.46
C THR A 131 -4.98 -10.05 0.22
N LEU A 132 -5.74 -9.59 1.23
CA LEU A 132 -6.71 -10.43 1.90
C LEU A 132 -7.88 -10.79 0.98
N ILE A 133 -8.42 -9.85 0.19
CA ILE A 133 -9.44 -10.13 -0.83
C ILE A 133 -8.91 -11.20 -1.79
N HIS A 134 -7.70 -11.03 -2.32
CA HIS A 134 -7.07 -12.02 -3.20
C HIS A 134 -6.98 -13.40 -2.53
N LYS A 135 -6.52 -13.49 -1.28
CA LYS A 135 -6.42 -14.76 -0.55
C LYS A 135 -7.78 -15.44 -0.36
N ILE A 136 -8.83 -14.67 -0.09
CA ILE A 136 -10.19 -15.19 0.03
C ILE A 136 -10.70 -15.66 -1.34
N LEU A 137 -10.61 -14.83 -2.38
CA LEU A 137 -11.09 -15.17 -3.73
C LEU A 137 -10.39 -16.38 -4.30
N LYS A 138 -9.08 -16.53 -4.06
CA LYS A 138 -8.28 -17.66 -4.55
C LYS A 138 -8.71 -19.01 -4.00
N THR A 139 -9.51 -19.04 -2.93
CA THR A 139 -10.12 -20.29 -2.44
C THR A 139 -11.10 -20.89 -3.44
N THR A 140 -11.68 -20.09 -4.30
CA THR A 140 -12.69 -20.48 -5.31
C THR A 140 -12.24 -20.13 -6.73
N ILE A 141 -11.72 -18.94 -6.96
CA ILE A 141 -11.28 -18.44 -8.25
C ILE A 141 -9.76 -18.66 -8.40
N LYS A 142 -9.33 -19.76 -8.97
CA LYS A 142 -7.91 -20.15 -9.07
C LYS A 142 -7.07 -19.16 -9.89
N THR A 143 -7.66 -18.52 -10.89
CA THR A 143 -7.03 -17.50 -11.75
C THR A 143 -7.03 -16.10 -11.15
N ASN A 144 -7.50 -15.93 -9.91
CA ASN A 144 -7.45 -14.64 -9.23
C ASN A 144 -6.01 -14.20 -8.96
N VAL A 145 -5.75 -12.92 -9.16
CA VAL A 145 -4.46 -12.26 -8.92
C VAL A 145 -4.64 -10.99 -8.09
N VAL A 146 -3.55 -10.54 -7.49
CA VAL A 146 -3.44 -9.21 -6.86
C VAL A 146 -2.30 -8.45 -7.50
N ALA A 147 -2.49 -7.18 -7.82
CA ALA A 147 -1.47 -6.35 -8.45
C ALA A 147 -1.69 -4.86 -8.19
N GLY A 148 -0.89 -4.00 -8.79
CA GLY A 148 -1.03 -2.55 -8.76
C GLY A 148 0.07 -1.86 -7.97
N ASN A 149 -0.29 -0.92 -7.12
CA ASN A 149 0.66 -0.16 -6.29
C ASN A 149 1.27 -1.02 -5.16
N ILE A 150 1.59 -2.25 -5.49
CA ILE A 150 2.26 -3.25 -4.65
C ILE A 150 3.59 -3.60 -5.32
N ALA A 151 4.71 -3.20 -4.74
CA ALA A 151 6.04 -3.28 -5.34
C ALA A 151 6.41 -4.69 -5.88
N THR A 152 5.89 -5.74 -5.26
CA THR A 152 6.16 -7.13 -5.63
C THR A 152 5.19 -7.70 -6.67
N HIS A 153 4.17 -6.95 -7.06
CA HIS A 153 3.09 -7.41 -7.96
C HIS A 153 2.68 -6.32 -8.94
N PRO A 154 3.56 -5.94 -9.91
CA PRO A 154 3.21 -5.01 -10.97
C PRO A 154 2.03 -5.51 -11.82
N MET A 155 1.21 -4.59 -12.34
CA MET A 155 -0.01 -4.94 -13.09
C MET A 155 0.27 -5.76 -14.34
N PHE A 156 1.34 -5.44 -15.07
CA PHE A 156 1.65 -6.07 -16.34
C PHE A 156 2.30 -7.45 -16.21
N ASP A 157 2.87 -7.78 -15.04
CA ASP A 157 3.40 -9.11 -14.77
C ASP A 157 2.28 -10.17 -14.64
N VAL A 158 1.07 -9.74 -14.26
CA VAL A 158 -0.08 -10.63 -14.05
C VAL A 158 -1.07 -10.64 -15.23
N LEU A 159 -1.02 -9.65 -16.12
CA LEU A 159 -2.00 -9.44 -17.18
C LEU A 159 -2.17 -10.68 -18.08
N GLY A 160 -1.06 -11.31 -18.46
CA GLY A 160 -1.08 -12.51 -19.32
C GLY A 160 -1.64 -13.78 -18.67
N SER A 161 -1.78 -13.79 -17.33
CA SER A 161 -2.36 -14.92 -16.60
C SER A 161 -3.87 -14.82 -16.38
N LEU A 162 -4.46 -13.67 -16.73
CA LEU A 162 -5.88 -13.40 -16.55
C LEU A 162 -6.72 -14.13 -17.62
N LYS A 163 -7.85 -14.68 -17.17
CA LYS A 163 -8.90 -15.27 -18.00
C LYS A 163 -10.18 -14.43 -17.84
N VAL A 164 -11.14 -14.61 -18.73
CA VAL A 164 -12.42 -13.85 -18.75
C VAL A 164 -13.14 -13.90 -17.39
N ASN A 165 -13.08 -15.04 -16.70
CA ASN A 165 -13.68 -15.24 -15.38
C ASN A 165 -12.75 -14.92 -14.20
N SER A 166 -11.57 -14.37 -14.44
CA SER A 166 -10.71 -13.85 -13.38
C SER A 166 -11.34 -12.60 -12.74
N LEU A 167 -11.03 -12.36 -11.47
CA LEU A 167 -11.48 -11.17 -10.76
C LEU A 167 -10.27 -10.49 -10.11
N PRO A 168 -9.38 -9.86 -10.90
CA PRO A 168 -8.15 -9.27 -10.40
C PRO A 168 -8.43 -8.18 -9.36
N VAL A 169 -7.59 -8.16 -8.31
CA VAL A 169 -7.64 -7.17 -7.23
C VAL A 169 -6.49 -6.19 -7.44
N ILE A 170 -6.81 -4.95 -7.75
CA ILE A 170 -5.84 -3.92 -8.11
C ILE A 170 -5.75 -2.85 -7.03
N GLU A 171 -4.57 -2.72 -6.42
CA GLU A 171 -4.28 -1.59 -5.53
C GLU A 171 -4.03 -0.33 -6.36
N LEU A 172 -4.79 0.74 -6.09
CA LEU A 172 -4.74 2.00 -6.82
C LEU A 172 -4.36 3.17 -5.89
N SER A 173 -3.31 3.90 -6.24
CA SER A 173 -2.98 5.17 -5.61
C SER A 173 -3.91 6.28 -6.11
N SER A 174 -3.98 7.43 -5.41
CA SER A 174 -4.69 8.61 -5.91
C SER A 174 -4.14 9.08 -7.26
N TRP A 175 -2.85 8.93 -7.47
CA TRP A 175 -2.17 9.30 -8.72
C TRP A 175 -2.57 8.42 -9.92
N HIS A 176 -2.86 7.13 -9.69
CA HIS A 176 -3.45 6.30 -10.74
C HIS A 176 -4.85 6.79 -11.10
N LEU A 177 -5.65 7.10 -10.08
CA LEU A 177 -7.06 7.47 -10.24
C LEU A 177 -7.25 8.81 -10.97
N GLU A 178 -6.32 9.77 -10.78
CA GLU A 178 -6.35 11.05 -11.49
C GLU A 178 -6.29 10.90 -13.02
N ILE A 179 -5.52 9.92 -13.50
CA ILE A 179 -5.41 9.66 -14.95
C ILE A 179 -6.56 8.76 -15.41
N MET A 180 -6.98 7.79 -14.58
CA MET A 180 -8.14 6.96 -14.86
C MET A 180 -9.42 7.79 -15.04
N ASP A 181 -9.56 8.90 -14.29
CA ASP A 181 -10.68 9.84 -14.41
C ASP A 181 -10.77 10.45 -15.82
N ASN A 182 -9.64 10.88 -16.39
CA ASN A 182 -9.58 11.43 -17.75
C ASN A 182 -10.05 10.42 -18.82
N TYR A 183 -9.90 9.13 -18.56
CA TYR A 183 -10.29 8.04 -19.47
C TYR A 183 -11.62 7.38 -19.09
N LYS A 184 -12.34 7.95 -18.11
CA LYS A 184 -13.64 7.44 -17.62
C LYS A 184 -13.61 5.97 -17.21
N VAL A 185 -12.52 5.54 -16.53
CA VAL A 185 -12.31 4.17 -16.10
C VAL A 185 -12.55 4.01 -14.60
N SER A 186 -13.39 3.07 -14.22
CA SER A 186 -13.59 2.64 -12.83
C SER A 186 -13.66 1.11 -12.73
N PRO A 187 -13.21 0.50 -11.63
CA PRO A 187 -13.35 -0.95 -11.40
C PRO A 187 -14.82 -1.31 -11.09
N HIS A 188 -15.24 -2.54 -11.39
CA HIS A 188 -16.59 -3.04 -11.13
C HIS A 188 -16.93 -3.11 -9.62
N ILE A 189 -15.93 -3.39 -8.78
CA ILE A 189 -16.04 -3.26 -7.33
C ILE A 189 -14.96 -2.29 -6.87
N ALA A 190 -15.38 -1.11 -6.40
CA ALA A 190 -14.48 -0.10 -5.85
C ALA A 190 -14.49 -0.17 -4.32
N VAL A 191 -13.30 -0.22 -3.72
CA VAL A 191 -13.14 -0.25 -2.25
C VAL A 191 -12.39 1.01 -1.81
N VAL A 192 -12.98 1.78 -0.91
CA VAL A 192 -12.32 2.94 -0.29
C VAL A 192 -12.10 2.66 1.20
N THR A 193 -10.83 2.58 1.59
CA THR A 193 -10.47 2.20 2.96
C THR A 193 -10.70 3.32 3.95
N ASN A 194 -10.02 4.42 3.76
CA ASN A 194 -10.10 5.66 4.52
C ASN A 194 -9.45 6.79 3.71
N VAL A 195 -9.81 8.02 4.01
CA VAL A 195 -9.12 9.22 3.52
C VAL A 195 -8.70 10.03 4.74
N LEU A 196 -7.41 10.17 4.94
CA LEU A 196 -6.75 10.88 6.04
C LEU A 196 -5.80 11.92 5.45
N ASN A 197 -5.38 12.90 6.22
CA ASN A 197 -4.38 13.87 5.77
C ASN A 197 -3.08 13.15 5.37
N ASP A 198 -2.74 13.26 4.09
CA ASP A 198 -1.51 12.73 3.50
C ASP A 198 -1.24 13.43 2.16
N HIS A 199 -0.01 13.34 1.64
CA HIS A 199 0.37 13.87 0.32
C HIS A 199 0.08 15.36 0.09
N LEU A 200 0.10 16.21 1.15
CA LEU A 200 -0.09 17.66 1.04
C LEU A 200 1.09 18.38 0.35
N ASN A 201 2.18 17.68 0.10
CA ASN A 201 3.26 18.12 -0.78
C ASN A 201 2.91 18.04 -2.28
N ARG A 202 1.83 17.35 -2.65
CA ARG A 202 1.35 17.21 -4.04
C ARG A 202 -0.03 17.84 -4.25
N TYR A 203 -0.93 17.72 -3.29
CA TYR A 203 -2.28 18.28 -3.33
C TYR A 203 -2.30 19.62 -2.61
N LYS A 204 -3.03 20.60 -3.14
CA LYS A 204 -3.18 21.92 -2.53
C LYS A 204 -3.79 21.85 -1.13
N ASN A 205 -4.70 20.91 -0.93
CA ASN A 205 -5.41 20.72 0.33
C ASN A 205 -6.02 19.31 0.44
N PHE A 206 -6.62 19.02 1.59
CA PHE A 206 -7.30 17.75 1.85
C PHE A 206 -8.49 17.49 0.91
N ALA A 207 -9.18 18.52 0.45
CA ALA A 207 -10.36 18.37 -0.42
C ALA A 207 -9.93 17.82 -1.79
N GLU A 208 -8.88 18.34 -2.39
CA GLU A 208 -8.32 17.86 -3.66
C GLU A 208 -7.83 16.40 -3.54
N TYR A 209 -7.14 16.05 -2.44
CA TYR A 209 -6.72 14.67 -2.19
C TYR A 209 -7.90 13.71 -2.02
N LYS A 210 -8.96 14.15 -1.32
CA LYS A 210 -10.19 13.40 -1.15
C LYS A 210 -10.88 13.15 -2.49
N GLU A 211 -10.99 14.18 -3.32
CA GLU A 211 -11.57 14.10 -4.67
C GLU A 211 -10.80 13.10 -5.54
N ALA A 212 -9.46 13.19 -5.57
CA ALA A 212 -8.63 12.24 -6.32
C ALA A 212 -8.89 10.77 -5.93
N LYS A 213 -9.23 10.50 -4.68
CA LYS A 213 -9.63 9.13 -4.26
C LYS A 213 -11.05 8.77 -4.64
N GLN A 214 -11.95 9.77 -4.74
CA GLN A 214 -13.32 9.55 -5.15
C GLN A 214 -13.43 9.12 -6.61
N PHE A 215 -12.45 9.46 -7.46
CA PHE A 215 -12.41 9.06 -8.87
C PHE A 215 -12.50 7.54 -9.08
N ILE A 216 -12.14 6.72 -8.09
CA ILE A 216 -12.26 5.26 -8.21
C ILE A 216 -13.71 4.79 -8.49
N LEU A 217 -14.71 5.54 -8.05
CA LEU A 217 -16.13 5.19 -8.21
C LEU A 217 -16.89 6.14 -9.16
N LYS A 218 -16.21 7.18 -9.65
CA LYS A 218 -16.89 8.27 -10.42
C LYS A 218 -17.54 7.79 -11.71
N HIS A 219 -16.96 6.77 -12.37
CA HIS A 219 -17.46 6.23 -13.62
C HIS A 219 -18.06 4.83 -13.47
N GLN A 220 -18.40 4.44 -12.24
CA GLN A 220 -19.19 3.25 -11.98
C GLN A 220 -20.63 3.46 -12.40
N VAL A 221 -21.31 2.38 -12.80
CA VAL A 221 -22.71 2.36 -13.19
C VAL A 221 -23.56 1.58 -12.17
N LYS A 222 -24.88 1.60 -12.27
CA LYS A 222 -25.85 0.97 -11.32
C LYS A 222 -25.59 -0.52 -11.02
N ARG A 223 -24.99 -1.28 -11.95
CA ARG A 223 -24.63 -2.69 -11.73
C ARG A 223 -23.34 -2.88 -10.92
N ASP A 224 -22.51 -1.86 -10.83
CA ASP A 224 -21.26 -1.90 -10.11
C ASP A 224 -21.47 -1.76 -8.59
N LYS A 225 -20.42 -1.93 -7.81
CA LYS A 225 -20.51 -1.93 -6.35
C LYS A 225 -19.42 -1.05 -5.73
N ALA A 226 -19.83 -0.18 -4.82
CA ALA A 226 -18.94 0.65 -4.01
C ALA A 226 -18.91 0.14 -2.56
N VAL A 227 -17.71 -0.20 -2.04
CA VAL A 227 -17.51 -0.66 -0.66
C VAL A 227 -16.79 0.43 0.12
N LEU A 228 -17.49 1.06 1.05
CA LEU A 228 -17.08 2.28 1.73
C LEU A 228 -16.97 2.08 3.24
N ASN A 229 -16.01 2.77 3.87
CA ASN A 229 -15.84 2.77 5.32
C ASN A 229 -16.83 3.72 6.00
N ALA A 230 -17.83 3.19 6.69
CA ALA A 230 -18.81 3.99 7.43
C ALA A 230 -18.25 4.68 8.68
N ASP A 231 -17.08 4.26 9.17
CA ASP A 231 -16.39 4.83 10.32
C ASP A 231 -15.40 5.95 9.94
N ASN A 232 -15.20 6.19 8.63
CA ASN A 232 -14.39 7.29 8.09
C ASN A 232 -15.29 8.28 7.35
N THR A 233 -15.36 9.51 7.84
CA THR A 233 -16.28 10.55 7.34
C THR A 233 -16.08 10.81 5.84
N ALA A 234 -14.85 10.92 5.38
CA ALA A 234 -14.55 11.18 3.98
C ALA A 234 -14.95 10.00 3.08
N SER A 235 -14.58 8.75 3.43
CA SER A 235 -15.00 7.56 2.69
C SER A 235 -16.53 7.44 2.66
N LYS A 236 -17.21 7.62 3.80
CA LYS A 236 -18.66 7.58 3.90
C LYS A 236 -19.35 8.62 3.01
N SER A 237 -18.79 9.83 2.89
CA SER A 237 -19.37 10.90 2.09
C SER A 237 -19.42 10.58 0.59
N PHE A 238 -18.61 9.68 0.08
CA PHE A 238 -18.60 9.27 -1.33
C PHE A 238 -19.90 8.57 -1.76
N ALA A 239 -20.65 8.02 -0.81
CA ALA A 239 -21.95 7.41 -1.08
C ALA A 239 -22.97 8.39 -1.69
N LYS A 240 -22.81 9.69 -1.44
CA LYS A 240 -23.75 10.72 -1.92
C LYS A 240 -23.73 10.91 -3.44
N SER A 241 -22.60 10.62 -4.08
CA SER A 241 -22.36 10.79 -5.53
C SER A 241 -22.16 9.47 -6.26
N ALA A 242 -22.29 8.33 -5.57
CA ALA A 242 -22.10 7.01 -6.19
C ALA A 242 -23.36 6.58 -6.94
N GLU A 243 -23.23 6.31 -8.24
CA GLU A 243 -24.29 5.65 -9.02
C GLU A 243 -24.34 4.14 -8.74
N ALA A 244 -23.21 3.56 -8.32
CA ALA A 244 -23.07 2.16 -7.98
C ALA A 244 -23.88 1.76 -6.74
N GLN A 245 -24.11 0.47 -6.58
CA GLN A 245 -24.72 -0.08 -5.36
C GLN A 245 -23.75 0.05 -4.18
N VAL A 246 -24.11 0.88 -3.20
CA VAL A 246 -23.27 1.16 -2.04
C VAL A 246 -23.45 0.10 -0.96
N TYR A 247 -22.32 -0.44 -0.51
CA TYR A 247 -22.17 -1.29 0.66
C TYR A 247 -21.16 -0.64 1.61
N PHE A 248 -21.42 -0.76 2.91
CA PHE A 248 -20.53 -0.23 3.93
C PHE A 248 -19.85 -1.33 4.73
N TYR A 249 -18.76 -0.99 5.39
CA TYR A 249 -18.26 -1.77 6.50
C TYR A 249 -18.02 -0.89 7.72
N SER A 250 -18.21 -1.45 8.93
CA SER A 250 -18.13 -0.69 10.17
C SER A 250 -17.74 -1.57 11.37
N LEU A 251 -16.87 -1.05 12.22
CA LEU A 251 -16.57 -1.60 13.54
C LEU A 251 -17.57 -1.14 14.61
N LYS A 252 -18.34 -0.05 14.33
CA LYS A 252 -19.09 0.69 15.34
C LYS A 252 -20.60 0.48 15.27
N LYS A 253 -21.12 0.18 14.08
CA LYS A 253 -22.58 0.14 13.86
C LYS A 253 -23.00 -0.84 12.77
N LYS A 254 -24.26 -1.30 12.85
CA LYS A 254 -24.90 -2.08 11.79
C LYS A 254 -25.01 -1.26 10.51
N VAL A 255 -24.64 -1.85 9.37
CA VAL A 255 -24.68 -1.23 8.04
C VAL A 255 -25.15 -2.25 6.99
N LYS A 256 -25.60 -1.80 5.82
CA LYS A 256 -25.71 -2.65 4.62
C LYS A 256 -24.28 -2.98 4.16
N GLY A 257 -23.86 -4.23 4.28
CA GLY A 257 -22.48 -4.72 4.13
C GLY A 257 -22.01 -5.40 5.40
N THR A 258 -20.73 -5.31 5.74
CA THR A 258 -20.14 -6.06 6.87
C THR A 258 -19.98 -5.20 8.12
N TYR A 259 -20.37 -5.70 9.26
CA TYR A 259 -20.21 -5.02 10.54
C TYR A 259 -19.84 -5.95 11.67
N LEU A 260 -19.18 -5.39 12.68
CA LEU A 260 -18.86 -6.07 13.93
C LEU A 260 -20.00 -5.87 14.93
N LYS A 261 -20.45 -6.97 15.54
CA LYS A 261 -21.30 -6.94 16.72
C LYS A 261 -20.49 -7.49 17.89
N ASN A 262 -20.10 -6.63 18.83
CA ASN A 262 -19.43 -7.03 20.05
C ASN A 262 -20.46 -7.67 20.99
N ASN A 263 -20.10 -8.76 21.66
CA ASN A 263 -20.74 -9.10 22.92
C ASN A 263 -20.30 -8.02 23.94
N THR A 264 -21.11 -7.75 24.91
CA THR A 264 -20.96 -6.68 25.94
C THR A 264 -19.64 -6.70 26.73
N SER A 265 -18.72 -7.62 26.42
CA SER A 265 -17.38 -7.69 27.00
C SER A 265 -16.37 -6.84 26.19
N THR A 266 -15.45 -6.20 26.89
CA THR A 266 -14.42 -5.28 26.37
C THR A 266 -13.36 -5.91 25.47
N SER A 267 -13.38 -7.21 25.24
CA SER A 267 -12.39 -7.96 24.44
C SER A 267 -12.73 -7.99 22.94
N LEU A 268 -11.80 -7.58 22.08
CA LEU A 268 -11.89 -7.72 20.62
C LEU A 268 -11.95 -9.18 20.14
N SER A 269 -11.55 -10.13 21.00
CA SER A 269 -11.49 -11.57 20.70
C SER A 269 -12.85 -12.28 20.65
N THR A 270 -13.93 -11.66 21.14
CA THR A 270 -15.27 -12.28 21.24
C THR A 270 -16.32 -11.67 20.32
N GLY A 271 -15.92 -10.87 19.34
CA GLY A 271 -16.83 -10.23 18.41
C GLY A 271 -17.41 -11.20 17.34
N LYS A 272 -18.60 -10.91 16.86
CA LYS A 272 -19.25 -11.60 15.74
C LYS A 272 -19.31 -10.70 14.52
N ILE A 273 -18.86 -11.20 13.37
CA ILE A 273 -18.87 -10.47 12.11
C ILE A 273 -20.08 -10.89 11.28
N TYR A 274 -20.94 -9.93 10.96
CA TYR A 274 -22.14 -10.13 10.17
C TYR A 274 -22.02 -9.45 8.81
N PHE A 275 -22.65 -10.02 7.80
CA PHE A 275 -22.93 -9.39 6.51
C PHE A 275 -24.43 -9.14 6.37
N ASN A 276 -24.80 -7.89 6.14
CA ASN A 276 -26.17 -7.47 5.83
C ASN A 276 -26.28 -7.20 4.32
N ASN A 277 -27.08 -7.97 3.63
CA ASN A 277 -27.35 -7.80 2.20
C ASN A 277 -28.45 -6.77 1.87
N GLY A 278 -28.98 -6.09 2.87
CA GLY A 278 -30.14 -5.20 2.79
C GLY A 278 -31.46 -5.85 3.23
N LYS A 279 -31.55 -7.18 3.20
CA LYS A 279 -32.76 -7.97 3.63
C LYS A 279 -32.49 -8.78 4.89
N LYS A 280 -31.35 -9.48 4.96
CA LYS A 280 -30.99 -10.40 6.04
C LYS A 280 -29.61 -10.09 6.61
N ASN A 281 -29.43 -10.34 7.92
CA ASN A 281 -28.14 -10.34 8.59
C ASN A 281 -27.60 -11.77 8.66
N ILE A 282 -26.48 -12.02 8.04
CA ILE A 282 -25.85 -13.35 7.94
C ILE A 282 -24.61 -13.34 8.81
N LEU A 283 -24.52 -14.21 9.82
CA LEU A 283 -23.28 -14.42 10.56
C LEU A 283 -22.24 -15.04 9.62
N VAL A 284 -21.09 -14.38 9.48
CA VAL A 284 -20.00 -14.84 8.61
C VAL A 284 -18.98 -15.62 9.40
N MET A 285 -18.49 -15.04 10.51
CA MET A 285 -17.49 -15.66 11.39
C MET A 285 -17.41 -14.94 12.74
N THR A 286 -16.69 -15.56 13.70
CA THR A 286 -16.26 -14.91 14.94
C THR A 286 -14.84 -14.37 14.81
N THR A 287 -14.41 -13.53 15.75
CA THR A 287 -13.08 -12.91 15.72
C THR A 287 -11.99 -13.70 16.43
N ASP A 288 -12.33 -14.82 17.09
CA ASP A 288 -11.45 -15.54 18.03
C ASP A 288 -10.13 -16.05 17.43
N ASN A 289 -10.16 -16.47 16.17
CA ASN A 289 -9.00 -17.03 15.47
C ASN A 289 -8.31 -16.04 14.53
N ILE A 290 -8.65 -14.74 14.61
CA ILE A 290 -8.01 -13.71 13.78
C ILE A 290 -6.60 -13.44 14.31
N LYS A 291 -5.61 -13.62 13.43
CA LYS A 291 -4.19 -13.46 13.78
C LYS A 291 -3.69 -12.02 13.66
N LEU A 292 -4.41 -11.19 12.90
CA LEU A 292 -4.02 -9.80 12.69
C LEU A 292 -4.34 -8.94 13.92
N LEU A 293 -3.35 -8.23 14.41
CA LEU A 293 -3.49 -7.35 15.57
C LEU A 293 -4.05 -5.98 15.18
N GLY A 294 -4.83 -5.40 16.10
CA GLY A 294 -5.28 -4.01 16.05
C GLY A 294 -6.62 -3.77 15.36
N LYS A 295 -7.34 -2.76 15.83
CA LYS A 295 -8.66 -2.37 15.32
C LYS A 295 -8.64 -2.01 13.83
N HIS A 296 -7.54 -1.38 13.35
CA HIS A 296 -7.38 -1.04 11.95
C HIS A 296 -7.34 -2.29 11.05
N ASN A 297 -6.72 -3.38 11.50
CA ASN A 297 -6.72 -4.63 10.75
C ASN A 297 -8.07 -5.33 10.79
N LEU A 298 -8.81 -5.24 11.90
CA LEU A 298 -10.18 -5.74 11.94
C LEU A 298 -11.09 -4.97 10.95
N SER A 299 -10.91 -3.65 10.84
CA SER A 299 -11.58 -2.83 9.81
C SER A 299 -11.22 -3.28 8.38
N ASN A 300 -9.93 -3.57 8.13
CA ASN A 300 -9.48 -4.11 6.85
C ASN A 300 -10.14 -5.48 6.53
N ILE A 301 -10.29 -6.34 7.54
CA ILE A 301 -10.97 -7.64 7.40
C ILE A 301 -12.44 -7.45 7.04
N LEU A 302 -13.15 -6.52 7.69
CA LEU A 302 -14.55 -6.24 7.35
C LEU A 302 -14.71 -5.79 5.88
N ALA A 303 -13.82 -4.92 5.38
CA ALA A 303 -13.82 -4.52 3.98
C ALA A 303 -13.61 -5.73 3.05
N ALA A 304 -12.63 -6.57 3.34
CA ALA A 304 -12.34 -7.75 2.52
C ALA A 304 -13.49 -8.77 2.54
N ILE A 305 -14.12 -8.99 3.69
CA ILE A 305 -15.32 -9.85 3.82
C ILE A 305 -16.48 -9.27 3.00
N THR A 306 -16.70 -7.94 3.03
CA THR A 306 -17.76 -7.32 2.21
C THR A 306 -17.57 -7.67 0.75
N VAL A 307 -16.36 -7.45 0.21
CA VAL A 307 -16.05 -7.79 -1.19
C VAL A 307 -16.23 -9.28 -1.48
N ALA A 308 -15.75 -10.14 -0.60
CA ALA A 308 -15.88 -11.59 -0.75
C ALA A 308 -17.34 -12.05 -0.79
N LYS A 309 -18.19 -11.48 0.06
CA LYS A 309 -19.64 -11.77 0.04
C LYS A 309 -20.31 -11.28 -1.23
N LEU A 310 -19.90 -10.11 -1.75
CA LEU A 310 -20.37 -9.57 -3.02
C LEU A 310 -19.93 -10.39 -4.23
N ALA A 311 -18.79 -11.09 -4.11
CA ALA A 311 -18.28 -12.04 -5.09
C ALA A 311 -18.81 -13.48 -4.90
N GLY A 312 -19.77 -13.71 -4.00
CA GLY A 312 -20.42 -15.00 -3.80
C GLY A 312 -19.61 -16.04 -3.02
N ILE A 313 -18.52 -15.65 -2.33
CA ILE A 313 -17.69 -16.59 -1.58
C ILE A 313 -18.41 -17.08 -0.32
N SER A 314 -18.33 -18.39 -0.07
CA SER A 314 -18.96 -19.03 1.09
C SER A 314 -18.33 -18.59 2.42
N ASN A 315 -19.13 -18.57 3.51
CA ASN A 315 -18.63 -18.23 4.84
C ASN A 315 -17.48 -19.15 5.29
N LYS A 316 -17.55 -20.45 4.96
CA LYS A 316 -16.49 -21.44 5.24
C LYS A 316 -15.14 -21.02 4.61
N ASN A 317 -15.14 -20.64 3.35
CA ASN A 317 -13.94 -20.21 2.61
C ASN A 317 -13.41 -18.88 3.13
N ILE A 318 -14.30 -17.91 3.43
CA ILE A 318 -13.93 -16.62 4.03
C ILE A 318 -13.24 -16.86 5.38
N THR A 319 -13.87 -17.61 6.30
CA THR A 319 -13.33 -17.89 7.63
C THR A 319 -11.98 -18.59 7.54
N LYS A 320 -11.86 -19.62 6.68
CA LYS A 320 -10.60 -20.34 6.47
C LYS A 320 -9.47 -19.40 6.00
N ALA A 321 -9.75 -18.51 5.06
CA ALA A 321 -8.75 -17.61 4.52
C ALA A 321 -8.36 -16.52 5.53
N VAL A 322 -9.33 -15.92 6.23
CA VAL A 322 -9.09 -14.88 7.25
C VAL A 322 -8.27 -15.44 8.42
N ASN A 323 -8.62 -16.61 8.96
CA ASN A 323 -7.89 -17.22 10.07
C ASN A 323 -6.46 -17.65 9.71
N LYS A 324 -6.19 -17.95 8.43
CA LYS A 324 -4.86 -18.27 7.93
C LYS A 324 -4.02 -17.03 7.60
N PHE A 325 -4.66 -15.87 7.43
CA PHE A 325 -3.97 -14.67 6.98
C PHE A 325 -3.12 -14.05 8.10
N LYS A 326 -1.83 -14.00 7.89
CA LYS A 326 -0.84 -13.46 8.84
C LYS A 326 -0.46 -11.99 8.56
N GLY A 327 -1.11 -11.35 7.58
CA GLY A 327 -0.79 -9.99 7.16
C GLY A 327 0.02 -9.92 5.85
N VAL A 328 0.50 -8.72 5.57
CA VAL A 328 1.38 -8.42 4.43
C VAL A 328 2.78 -8.23 4.97
N ALA A 329 3.78 -8.71 4.24
CA ALA A 329 5.16 -8.56 4.62
C ALA A 329 5.51 -7.09 4.98
N TYR A 330 6.26 -6.92 6.06
CA TYR A 330 6.75 -5.63 6.54
C TYR A 330 5.69 -4.65 7.04
N ARG A 331 4.44 -5.12 7.28
CA ARG A 331 3.35 -4.35 7.85
C ARG A 331 2.87 -5.00 9.14
N LEU A 332 3.44 -4.59 10.24
CA LEU A 332 3.22 -5.18 11.58
C LEU A 332 3.38 -6.71 11.54
N GLU A 333 4.35 -7.18 10.76
CA GLU A 333 4.61 -8.61 10.52
C GLU A 333 5.27 -9.22 11.74
N HIS A 334 4.62 -10.21 12.35
CA HIS A 334 5.20 -10.97 13.46
C HIS A 334 6.26 -11.95 12.93
N LYS A 335 7.49 -11.77 13.38
CA LYS A 335 8.66 -12.59 12.97
C LYS A 335 8.95 -13.75 13.92
N GLY A 336 8.12 -13.92 14.97
CA GLY A 336 8.27 -14.94 15.99
C GLY A 336 8.80 -14.41 17.31
N ASN A 337 8.93 -15.33 18.27
CA ASN A 337 9.57 -15.06 19.57
C ASN A 337 11.02 -15.53 19.53
N ILE A 338 11.94 -14.62 19.85
CA ILE A 338 13.37 -14.90 19.89
C ILE A 338 13.91 -14.38 21.21
N ASP A 339 14.52 -15.24 21.99
CA ASP A 339 15.07 -14.92 23.32
C ASP A 339 14.04 -14.33 24.30
N GLY A 340 12.79 -14.76 24.20
CA GLY A 340 11.70 -14.25 25.02
C GLY A 340 11.14 -12.90 24.55
N LEU A 341 11.58 -12.37 23.41
CA LEU A 341 11.18 -11.11 22.81
C LEU A 341 10.31 -11.37 21.57
N ASP A 342 9.07 -10.90 21.55
CA ASP A 342 8.20 -10.94 20.38
C ASP A 342 8.62 -9.87 19.37
N ILE A 343 8.94 -10.27 18.13
CA ILE A 343 9.54 -9.39 17.13
C ILE A 343 8.53 -9.04 16.05
N TYR A 344 8.39 -7.75 15.76
CA TYR A 344 7.53 -7.23 14.69
C TYR A 344 8.32 -6.37 13.71
N ASN A 345 8.25 -6.72 12.43
CA ASN A 345 8.75 -5.89 11.34
C ASN A 345 7.60 -5.06 10.76
N ASP A 346 7.68 -3.76 10.96
CA ASP A 346 6.71 -2.76 10.46
C ASP A 346 7.42 -1.66 9.67
N SER A 347 8.46 -2.04 8.95
CA SER A 347 9.35 -1.12 8.22
C SER A 347 8.63 -0.24 7.19
N THR A 348 7.47 -0.65 6.68
CA THR A 348 6.66 0.15 5.75
C THR A 348 5.84 1.25 6.45
N SER A 349 5.93 1.39 7.77
CA SER A 349 5.35 2.51 8.54
C SER A 349 6.25 3.74 8.44
N THR A 350 6.12 4.47 7.33
CA THR A 350 6.92 5.65 6.99
C THR A 350 6.30 6.97 7.45
N THR A 351 5.35 6.94 8.39
CA THR A 351 4.68 8.12 8.96
C THR A 351 4.40 7.93 10.44
N PRO A 352 4.36 9.03 11.23
CA PRO A 352 4.04 8.99 12.65
C PRO A 352 2.73 8.28 12.99
N ASP A 353 1.66 8.52 12.23
CA ASP A 353 0.36 7.87 12.44
C ASP A 353 0.39 6.36 12.25
N ALA A 354 1.23 5.86 11.33
CA ALA A 354 1.37 4.43 11.11
C ALA A 354 2.05 3.76 12.31
N THR A 355 3.14 4.33 12.80
CA THR A 355 3.84 3.84 14.00
C THR A 355 2.99 3.98 15.25
N LEU A 356 2.20 5.06 15.38
CA LEU A 356 1.20 5.21 16.45
C LEU A 356 0.22 4.02 16.46
N ALA A 357 -0.33 3.66 15.31
CA ALA A 357 -1.23 2.51 15.18
C ALA A 357 -0.54 1.19 15.52
N ALA A 358 0.73 1.03 15.15
CA ALA A 358 1.53 -0.15 15.48
C ALA A 358 1.75 -0.27 17.00
N ILE A 359 2.11 0.81 17.68
CA ILE A 359 2.26 0.84 19.16
C ILE A 359 0.93 0.48 19.84
N GLN A 360 -0.18 1.06 19.38
CA GLN A 360 -1.51 0.75 19.91
C GLN A 360 -1.91 -0.72 19.74
N ALA A 361 -1.51 -1.35 18.62
CA ALA A 361 -1.78 -2.76 18.34
C ALA A 361 -1.04 -3.72 19.31
N MET A 362 0.04 -3.27 19.97
CA MET A 362 0.75 -4.06 20.98
C MET A 362 -0.01 -4.17 22.32
N GLY A 363 -1.07 -3.42 22.53
CA GLY A 363 -1.92 -3.51 23.72
C GLY A 363 -1.19 -3.07 25.00
N LYS A 364 -1.15 -3.94 26.01
CA LYS A 364 -0.52 -3.66 27.33
C LYS A 364 0.96 -4.05 27.39
N ARG A 365 1.52 -4.66 26.34
CA ARG A 365 2.91 -5.13 26.33
C ARG A 365 3.90 -3.96 26.36
N LYS A 366 5.01 -4.12 27.06
CA LYS A 366 6.14 -3.18 27.03
C LYS A 366 6.86 -3.26 25.68
N ILE A 367 7.28 -2.14 25.14
CA ILE A 367 7.80 -2.02 23.79
C ILE A 367 9.22 -1.47 23.82
N LEU A 368 10.14 -2.17 23.13
CA LEU A 368 11.41 -1.66 22.65
C LEU A 368 11.14 -1.19 21.21
N LEU A 369 11.16 0.13 20.97
CA LEU A 369 10.84 0.70 19.66
C LEU A 369 12.11 1.11 18.93
N ILE A 370 12.34 0.55 17.74
CA ILE A 370 13.30 1.09 16.78
C ILE A 370 12.55 1.98 15.80
N ALA A 371 12.88 3.27 15.78
CA ALA A 371 12.25 4.26 14.90
C ALA A 371 13.31 5.19 14.27
N GLY A 372 12.88 6.12 13.41
CA GLY A 372 13.76 7.13 12.83
C GLY A 372 13.99 7.00 11.32
N GLY A 373 14.65 8.01 10.77
CA GLY A 373 14.90 8.25 9.35
C GLY A 373 14.56 9.68 8.95
N GLU A 374 14.27 9.92 7.65
CA GLU A 374 14.00 11.25 7.11
C GLU A 374 12.58 11.75 7.35
N ASP A 375 12.43 13.03 7.75
CA ASP A 375 11.13 13.67 7.93
C ASP A 375 10.43 13.95 6.59
N LYS A 376 9.13 13.72 6.57
CA LYS A 376 8.22 14.08 5.48
C LYS A 376 7.40 15.35 5.82
N GLN A 377 7.90 16.20 6.68
CA GLN A 377 7.23 17.40 7.20
C GLN A 377 5.90 17.09 7.93
N LEU A 378 5.85 15.91 8.60
CA LEU A 378 4.66 15.44 9.29
C LEU A 378 4.69 15.87 10.78
N ASP A 379 3.51 15.82 11.42
CA ASP A 379 3.38 16.06 12.85
C ASP A 379 3.69 14.80 13.67
N TYR A 380 4.50 14.94 14.73
CA TYR A 380 4.92 13.87 15.64
C TYR A 380 4.29 13.96 17.05
N ASP A 381 3.43 14.94 17.33
CA ASP A 381 2.93 15.19 18.69
C ASP A 381 2.14 14.01 19.27
N LYS A 382 1.24 13.43 18.49
CA LYS A 382 0.45 12.26 18.91
C LYS A 382 1.34 11.04 19.13
N LEU A 383 2.33 10.82 18.27
CA LEU A 383 3.28 9.73 18.40
C LEU A 383 4.13 9.89 19.65
N ALA A 384 4.67 11.09 19.90
CA ALA A 384 5.47 11.38 21.08
C ALA A 384 4.71 11.11 22.39
N LYS A 385 3.44 11.54 22.49
CA LYS A 385 2.56 11.24 23.63
C LYS A 385 2.39 9.73 23.85
N GLN A 386 2.20 8.97 22.76
CA GLN A 386 2.02 7.52 22.83
C GLN A 386 3.32 6.81 23.22
N ILE A 387 4.46 7.24 22.71
CA ILE A 387 5.78 6.73 23.10
C ILE A 387 5.99 6.92 24.61
N LYS A 388 5.69 8.11 25.14
CA LYS A 388 5.82 8.38 26.57
C LYS A 388 5.07 7.38 27.47
N THR A 389 3.93 6.89 27.01
CA THR A 389 3.06 6.01 27.82
C THR A 389 3.32 4.51 27.61
N LYS A 390 3.88 4.09 26.46
CA LYS A 390 3.91 2.67 26.05
C LYS A 390 5.31 2.14 25.73
N VAL A 391 6.26 3.00 25.40
CA VAL A 391 7.59 2.59 25.00
C VAL A 391 8.53 2.61 26.18
N LYS A 392 9.15 1.47 26.48
CA LYS A 392 10.15 1.32 27.54
C LYS A 392 11.49 1.92 27.13
N TYR A 393 11.97 1.57 25.94
CA TYR A 393 13.16 2.14 25.30
C TYR A 393 12.88 2.53 23.86
N LEU A 394 13.34 3.72 23.49
CA LEU A 394 13.29 4.25 22.13
C LEU A 394 14.70 4.29 21.55
N ILE A 395 14.90 3.60 20.43
CA ILE A 395 16.17 3.55 19.71
C ILE A 395 15.95 4.29 18.39
N LEU A 396 16.64 5.41 18.22
CA LEU A 396 16.49 6.28 17.04
C LEU A 396 17.62 6.08 16.06
N LEU A 397 17.27 5.61 14.86
CA LEU A 397 18.15 5.65 13.69
C LEU A 397 18.40 7.12 13.29
N SER A 398 19.58 7.41 12.77
CA SER A 398 19.94 8.78 12.36
C SER A 398 19.01 9.33 11.27
N GLY A 399 18.70 10.63 11.31
CA GLY A 399 17.91 11.33 10.30
C GLY A 399 17.04 12.46 10.87
N SER A 400 16.61 13.36 10.00
CA SER A 400 15.85 14.58 10.35
C SER A 400 14.52 14.30 11.06
N GLY A 401 13.87 13.18 10.76
CA GLY A 401 12.66 12.73 11.46
C GLY A 401 12.92 12.31 12.90
N SER A 402 14.10 11.73 13.17
CA SER A 402 14.54 11.37 14.51
C SER A 402 14.78 12.62 15.37
N ASP A 403 15.43 13.65 14.82
CA ASP A 403 15.68 14.91 15.48
C ASP A 403 14.39 15.62 15.85
N LYS A 404 13.41 15.61 14.93
CA LYS A 404 12.10 16.18 15.16
C LYS A 404 11.33 15.44 16.24
N LEU A 405 11.34 14.11 16.24
CA LEU A 405 10.71 13.29 17.27
C LEU A 405 11.39 13.52 18.63
N LYS A 406 12.73 13.57 18.70
CA LYS A 406 13.50 13.87 19.92
C LYS A 406 13.13 15.21 20.50
N LYS A 407 13.02 16.28 19.68
CA LYS A 407 12.55 17.61 20.10
C LYS A 407 11.14 17.55 20.70
N LYS A 408 10.20 16.80 20.11
CA LYS A 408 8.85 16.64 20.63
C LYS A 408 8.81 15.87 21.95
N LEU A 409 9.60 14.82 22.09
CA LEU A 409 9.73 14.05 23.34
C LEU A 409 10.30 14.87 24.48
N ASN A 410 11.32 15.71 24.20
CA ASN A 410 11.89 16.62 25.20
C ASN A 410 10.84 17.62 25.72
N LYS A 411 9.99 18.17 24.85
CA LYS A 411 8.92 19.11 25.23
C LYS A 411 7.88 18.50 26.18
N ILE A 412 7.73 17.19 26.19
CA ILE A 412 6.78 16.48 27.06
C ILE A 412 7.47 15.73 28.21
N ASN A 413 8.75 16.06 28.50
CA ASN A 413 9.56 15.46 29.54
C ASN A 413 9.60 13.92 29.50
N TYR A 414 9.92 13.36 28.33
CA TYR A 414 10.23 11.94 28.22
C TYR A 414 11.64 11.67 28.77
N PRO A 415 11.83 10.63 29.61
CA PRO A 415 13.13 10.39 30.26
C PRO A 415 14.27 10.20 29.26
N LYS A 416 15.32 11.04 29.37
CA LYS A 416 16.47 11.04 28.43
C LYS A 416 17.21 9.69 28.44
N ASN A 417 17.33 9.04 29.58
CA ASN A 417 17.95 7.73 29.74
C ASN A 417 17.20 6.58 29.04
N LYS A 418 15.97 6.82 28.57
CA LYS A 418 15.18 5.88 27.78
C LYS A 418 15.26 6.11 26.27
N ILE A 419 16.01 7.12 25.81
CA ILE A 419 16.23 7.44 24.41
C ILE A 419 17.69 7.16 24.06
N ILE A 420 17.91 6.29 23.10
CA ILE A 420 19.22 6.03 22.51
C ILE A 420 19.20 6.63 21.11
N THR A 421 20.04 7.62 20.86
CA THR A 421 20.03 8.45 19.65
C THR A 421 21.24 8.17 18.76
N GLU A 422 21.16 8.66 17.50
CA GLU A 422 22.27 8.69 16.55
C GLU A 422 22.82 7.31 16.21
N VAL A 423 21.92 6.32 16.18
CA VAL A 423 22.32 4.95 15.86
C VAL A 423 22.56 4.85 14.35
N ALA A 424 23.82 4.78 13.96
CA ALA A 424 24.28 4.83 12.56
C ALA A 424 23.97 3.54 11.77
N SER A 425 23.51 2.46 12.40
CA SER A 425 23.18 1.23 11.69
C SER A 425 22.04 0.46 12.35
N LEU A 426 21.26 -0.23 11.52
CA LEU A 426 20.17 -1.10 11.99
C LEU A 426 20.72 -2.28 12.83
N LYS A 427 21.90 -2.79 12.50
CA LYS A 427 22.60 -3.82 13.27
C LYS A 427 22.86 -3.37 14.71
N LYS A 428 23.38 -2.15 14.89
CA LYS A 428 23.63 -1.58 16.23
C LYS A 428 22.31 -1.35 16.97
N ALA A 429 21.27 -0.86 16.29
CA ALA A 429 19.94 -0.69 16.89
C ALA A 429 19.37 -2.01 17.43
N CYS A 430 19.48 -3.09 16.66
CA CYS A 430 19.08 -4.42 17.11
C CYS A 430 19.92 -4.90 18.31
N GLN A 431 21.24 -4.72 18.30
CA GLN A 431 22.11 -5.09 19.42
C GLN A 431 21.68 -4.39 20.72
N ILE A 432 21.42 -3.08 20.66
CA ILE A 432 20.96 -2.28 21.79
C ILE A 432 19.60 -2.80 22.31
N ALA A 433 18.68 -3.13 21.40
CA ALA A 433 17.39 -3.70 21.78
C ALA A 433 17.55 -5.02 22.54
N TRP A 434 18.45 -5.90 22.09
CA TRP A 434 18.73 -7.17 22.78
C TRP A 434 19.38 -7.01 24.14
N GLN A 435 20.24 -6.00 24.30
CA GLN A 435 20.90 -5.71 25.60
C GLN A 435 19.91 -5.20 26.66
N ASN A 436 18.84 -4.49 26.22
CA ASN A 436 17.88 -3.84 27.11
C ASN A 436 16.54 -4.58 27.24
N LYS A 437 16.44 -5.80 26.70
CA LYS A 437 15.20 -6.58 26.71
C LYS A 437 14.92 -7.25 28.07
N GLU A 438 13.63 -7.46 28.33
CA GLU A 438 13.10 -8.38 29.33
C GLU A 438 12.19 -9.43 28.67
N LYS A 439 11.99 -10.57 29.35
CA LYS A 439 11.12 -11.64 28.82
C LYS A 439 9.68 -11.14 28.72
N GLY A 440 9.02 -11.44 27.59
CA GLY A 440 7.62 -11.07 27.34
C GLY A 440 7.43 -9.67 26.73
N GLU A 441 8.51 -8.92 26.48
CA GLU A 441 8.46 -7.62 25.80
C GLU A 441 8.36 -7.78 24.28
N VAL A 442 8.14 -6.65 23.62
CA VAL A 442 8.04 -6.57 22.15
C VAL A 442 9.18 -5.74 21.59
N LEU A 443 9.91 -6.27 20.62
CA LEU A 443 10.72 -5.48 19.72
C LEU A 443 9.88 -5.06 18.51
N LEU A 444 9.55 -3.78 18.43
CA LEU A 444 8.81 -3.19 17.33
C LEU A 444 9.74 -2.36 16.46
N PHE A 445 9.97 -2.80 15.23
CA PHE A 445 10.65 -2.01 14.21
C PHE A 445 9.62 -1.25 13.38
N SER A 446 9.31 -0.01 13.74
CA SER A 446 8.32 0.85 13.11
C SER A 446 8.85 2.28 12.99
N PRO A 447 9.44 2.64 11.84
CA PRO A 447 10.31 3.80 11.72
C PRO A 447 9.66 5.17 11.87
N ALA A 448 8.39 5.36 11.55
CA ALA A 448 7.69 6.65 11.55
C ALA A 448 8.23 7.69 10.54
N ALA A 449 9.23 7.33 9.74
CA ALA A 449 9.98 8.22 8.86
C ALA A 449 10.37 7.52 7.55
N ALA A 450 10.76 8.29 6.54
CA ALA A 450 11.28 7.76 5.29
C ALA A 450 12.66 7.12 5.48
N SER A 451 13.07 6.28 4.52
CA SER A 451 14.25 5.40 4.65
C SER A 451 15.48 5.88 3.86
N PHE A 452 15.36 6.96 3.08
CA PHE A 452 16.30 7.28 1.99
C PHE A 452 17.71 7.71 2.44
N ASN A 453 17.91 8.05 3.71
CA ASN A 453 19.22 8.43 4.25
C ASN A 453 20.14 7.23 4.54
N MET A 454 19.57 6.07 4.86
CA MET A 454 20.34 4.89 5.27
C MET A 454 20.08 3.66 4.39
N PHE A 455 19.00 3.65 3.60
CA PHE A 455 18.52 2.49 2.85
C PHE A 455 18.05 2.92 1.47
N LYS A 456 18.07 1.99 0.50
CA LYS A 456 17.54 2.25 -0.85
C LYS A 456 16.04 2.61 -0.85
N ASN A 457 15.27 1.98 0.00
CA ASN A 457 13.85 2.22 0.24
C ASN A 457 13.37 1.46 1.49
N GLU A 458 12.10 1.58 1.85
CA GLU A 458 11.49 0.92 3.01
C GLU A 458 11.49 -0.62 2.93
N PHE A 459 11.49 -1.20 1.74
CA PHE A 459 11.57 -2.65 1.55
C PHE A 459 12.99 -3.18 1.72
N ASP A 460 14.00 -2.43 1.29
CA ASP A 460 15.39 -2.72 1.56
C ASP A 460 15.68 -2.67 3.06
N ARG A 461 15.19 -1.64 3.73
CA ARG A 461 15.24 -1.50 5.19
C ARG A 461 14.59 -2.71 5.90
N ALA A 462 13.45 -3.17 5.39
CA ALA A 462 12.73 -4.32 5.93
C ALA A 462 13.51 -5.62 5.78
N ARG A 463 14.12 -5.86 4.61
CA ARG A 463 14.93 -7.06 4.35
C ARG A 463 16.19 -7.09 5.21
N GLN A 464 16.85 -5.94 5.41
CA GLN A 464 18.03 -5.86 6.30
C GLN A 464 17.64 -6.19 7.74
N PHE A 465 16.48 -5.72 8.23
CA PHE A 465 15.98 -6.12 9.54
C PHE A 465 15.72 -7.63 9.61
N ASP A 466 15.03 -8.20 8.62
CA ASP A 466 14.76 -9.65 8.58
C ASP A 466 16.04 -10.49 8.57
N ALA A 467 17.07 -10.06 7.84
CA ALA A 467 18.37 -10.75 7.84
C ALA A 467 19.00 -10.77 9.23
N LEU A 468 19.00 -9.64 9.95
CA LEU A 468 19.53 -9.55 11.33
C LEU A 468 18.73 -10.44 12.29
N ILE A 469 17.42 -10.53 12.14
CA ILE A 469 16.56 -11.41 12.93
C ILE A 469 16.86 -12.88 12.64
N TYR A 470 17.00 -13.24 11.37
CA TYR A 470 17.34 -14.60 10.95
C TYR A 470 18.72 -15.05 11.44
N ASP A 471 19.74 -14.20 11.34
CA ASP A 471 21.09 -14.49 11.83
C ASP A 471 21.08 -14.73 13.34
N ARG A 472 20.25 -14.00 14.09
CA ARG A 472 20.08 -14.20 15.53
C ARG A 472 19.43 -15.54 15.85
N GLN A 473 18.43 -15.95 15.06
CA GLN A 473 17.77 -17.26 15.20
C GLN A 473 18.74 -18.43 14.94
N LYS A 474 19.63 -18.30 13.92
CA LYS A 474 20.62 -19.34 13.58
C LYS A 474 21.69 -19.54 14.64
N LYS A 475 22.15 -18.49 15.30
CA LYS A 475 23.20 -18.58 16.34
C LYS A 475 22.76 -19.36 17.58
N LYS A 476 21.49 -19.80 17.65
CA LYS A 476 20.90 -20.55 18.76
C LYS A 476 20.48 -21.99 18.42
N LYS A 477 20.55 -22.36 17.16
CA LYS A 477 20.49 -23.77 16.74
C LYS A 477 21.91 -24.34 16.63
#